data_283ea61cf10bccc58558e4fa4e433407
#
_entry.id   283ea61cf10bccc58558e4fa4e433407
#
_cell.length_a   1.000
_cell.length_b   1.000
_cell.length_c   1.000
_cell.angle_alpha   90.00
_cell.angle_beta   90.00
_cell.angle_gamma   90.00
#
_symmetry.space_group_name_H-M   'P 1'
#
loop_
_entity.id
_entity.type
_entity.pdbx_description
1 polymer ?
#
loop_
_entity_poly.entity_id
_entity_poly.type
_entity_poly.pdbx_seq_one_letter_code
_entity_poly.pdbx_strand_id
1 'polypeptide(L)'
;DAAWKRRSVGNVREMVTQYRNHPSIVLWGVRINESLDDDDFYRETNALAHSLDPSRQTSGVRYLEKSHLLEDVYAYNDFSHDGTAPGAKKRSAVTPDMDKPYLISECNGHMFPTKSFDPWEKRQEHALRHARVQNAAASDGEISGCFGWVMFDYPTHKDFGSGDRVCYHGVMDAFRNPKLAAALYASQGDKTPVLEIGSPMDIGD
;
A
#
# COMPACT_ATOMS: atom_id res chain seq x y z
N ASP A 1 21.49 14.49 7.09
CA ASP A 1 22.84 14.03 7.46
C ASP A 1 23.49 13.28 6.29
N ALA A 2 24.69 13.70 5.89
CA ALA A 2 25.41 13.13 4.73
C ALA A 2 25.85 11.66 4.96
N ALA A 3 26.17 11.30 6.18
CA ALA A 3 26.58 9.92 6.49
C ALA A 3 25.38 8.96 6.34
N TRP A 4 24.21 9.40 6.76
CA TRP A 4 22.98 8.64 6.60
C TRP A 4 22.57 8.49 5.12
N LYS A 5 22.66 9.55 4.32
CA LYS A 5 22.40 9.48 2.88
C LYS A 5 23.34 8.48 2.17
N ARG A 6 24.66 8.54 2.47
CA ARG A 6 25.62 7.56 1.93
C ARG A 6 25.28 6.13 2.29
N ARG A 7 24.84 5.88 3.52
CA ARG A 7 24.38 4.55 3.95
C ARG A 7 23.15 4.11 3.18
N SER A 8 22.17 5.00 2.99
CA SER A 8 20.94 4.70 2.24
C SER A 8 21.22 4.39 0.77
N VAL A 9 22.13 5.12 0.13
CA VAL A 9 22.64 4.78 -1.22
C VAL A 9 23.29 3.42 -1.24
N GLY A 10 24.10 3.10 -0.21
CA GLY A 10 24.67 1.76 -0.03
C GLY A 10 23.62 0.67 0.07
N ASN A 11 22.56 0.89 0.84
CA ASN A 11 21.44 -0.06 0.97
C ASN A 11 20.73 -0.32 -0.37
N VAL A 12 20.53 0.71 -1.19
CA VAL A 12 19.97 0.54 -2.56
C VAL A 12 20.91 -0.34 -3.39
N ARG A 13 22.23 -0.10 -3.34
CA ARG A 13 23.22 -0.92 -4.04
C ARG A 13 23.14 -2.38 -3.61
N GLU A 14 23.14 -2.64 -2.33
CA GLU A 14 23.08 -3.99 -1.77
C GLU A 14 21.78 -4.70 -2.18
N MET A 15 20.64 -4.03 -2.00
CA MET A 15 19.32 -4.56 -2.35
C MET A 15 19.26 -4.97 -3.82
N VAL A 16 19.59 -4.07 -4.74
CA VAL A 16 19.52 -4.37 -6.18
C VAL A 16 20.51 -5.47 -6.56
N THR A 17 21.75 -5.40 -6.07
CA THR A 17 22.79 -6.40 -6.38
C THR A 17 22.40 -7.79 -5.89
N GLN A 18 21.83 -7.88 -4.69
CA GLN A 18 21.43 -9.15 -4.09
C GLN A 18 20.22 -9.78 -4.77
N TYR A 19 19.22 -8.95 -5.16
CA TYR A 19 17.91 -9.47 -5.54
C TYR A 19 17.57 -9.35 -7.02
N ARG A 20 18.37 -8.70 -7.87
CA ARG A 20 18.05 -8.49 -9.29
C ARG A 20 17.80 -9.76 -10.10
N ASN A 21 18.26 -10.91 -9.63
CA ASN A 21 18.01 -12.19 -10.29
C ASN A 21 16.70 -12.88 -9.85
N HIS A 22 15.91 -12.23 -8.98
CA HIS A 22 14.62 -12.78 -8.57
C HIS A 22 13.51 -12.30 -9.53
N PRO A 23 12.86 -13.20 -10.26
CA PRO A 23 11.86 -12.83 -11.28
C PRO A 23 10.57 -12.26 -10.68
N SER A 24 10.30 -12.49 -9.40
CA SER A 24 9.13 -11.95 -8.70
C SER A 24 9.25 -10.45 -8.36
N ILE A 25 10.44 -9.87 -8.47
CA ILE A 25 10.63 -8.44 -8.28
C ILE A 25 10.26 -7.73 -9.57
N VAL A 26 9.32 -6.78 -9.50
CA VAL A 26 8.82 -6.02 -10.67
C VAL A 26 9.27 -4.55 -10.66
N LEU A 27 9.50 -3.98 -9.48
CA LEU A 27 9.88 -2.58 -9.30
C LEU A 27 10.94 -2.46 -8.19
N TRP A 28 11.84 -1.47 -8.32
CA TRP A 28 12.76 -1.08 -7.26
C TRP A 28 12.24 0.14 -6.52
N GLY A 29 11.98 0.02 -5.21
CA GLY A 29 11.69 1.15 -4.34
C GLY A 29 12.97 1.88 -3.96
N VAL A 30 13.18 3.08 -4.50
CA VAL A 30 14.44 3.83 -4.35
C VAL A 30 14.29 5.12 -3.55
N ARG A 31 13.10 5.39 -3.02
CA ARG A 31 12.78 6.53 -2.17
C ARG A 31 12.33 6.06 -0.79
N ILE A 32 12.67 6.82 0.23
CA ILE A 32 12.25 6.54 1.60
C ILE A 32 10.81 6.99 1.77
N ASN A 33 9.98 6.08 2.27
CA ASN A 33 8.58 6.35 2.56
C ASN A 33 8.44 7.52 3.54
N GLU A 34 7.39 8.33 3.34
CA GLU A 34 7.04 9.49 4.19
C GLU A 34 8.16 10.52 4.36
N SER A 35 9.08 10.60 3.40
CA SER A 35 10.13 11.62 3.36
C SER A 35 9.71 12.84 2.55
N LEU A 36 10.30 13.99 2.87
CA LEU A 36 10.23 15.18 2.04
C LEU A 36 11.04 15.00 0.75
N ASP A 37 10.82 15.87 -0.23
CA ASP A 37 11.61 15.89 -1.45
C ASP A 37 13.08 16.24 -1.15
N ASP A 38 13.98 15.52 -1.80
CA ASP A 38 15.42 15.71 -1.78
C ASP A 38 15.97 15.25 -3.13
N ASP A 39 15.87 16.13 -4.12
CA ASP A 39 16.08 15.80 -5.52
C ASP A 39 17.46 15.22 -5.80
N ASP A 40 18.51 15.78 -5.19
CA ASP A 40 19.87 15.30 -5.42
C ASP A 40 20.05 13.87 -4.89
N PHE A 41 19.52 13.61 -3.70
CA PHE A 41 19.58 12.29 -3.10
C PHE A 41 18.77 11.26 -3.89
N TYR A 42 17.54 11.61 -4.31
CA TYR A 42 16.69 10.66 -5.04
C TYR A 42 17.09 10.48 -6.50
N ARG A 43 17.73 11.47 -7.13
CA ARG A 43 18.41 11.24 -8.42
C ARG A 43 19.55 10.24 -8.29
N GLU A 44 20.34 10.34 -7.23
CA GLU A 44 21.44 9.41 -6.98
C GLU A 44 20.94 7.97 -6.78
N THR A 45 19.94 7.76 -5.91
CA THR A 45 19.39 6.42 -5.65
C THR A 45 18.74 5.82 -6.89
N ASN A 46 18.00 6.63 -7.67
CA ASN A 46 17.36 6.20 -8.91
C ASN A 46 18.39 5.82 -9.98
N ALA A 47 19.37 6.69 -10.24
CA ALA A 47 20.44 6.42 -11.20
C ALA A 47 21.25 5.17 -10.83
N LEU A 48 21.52 4.98 -9.53
CA LEU A 48 22.23 3.80 -9.05
C LEU A 48 21.43 2.52 -9.33
N ALA A 49 20.13 2.50 -9.03
CA ALA A 49 19.29 1.33 -9.28
C ALA A 49 19.28 0.95 -10.77
N HIS A 50 19.07 1.92 -11.66
CA HIS A 50 19.12 1.69 -13.11
C HIS A 50 20.49 1.23 -13.61
N SER A 51 21.60 1.74 -13.04
CA SER A 51 22.95 1.31 -13.41
C SER A 51 23.23 -0.16 -13.05
N LEU A 52 22.57 -0.67 -12.01
CA LEU A 52 22.74 -2.04 -11.51
C LEU A 52 21.73 -3.02 -12.13
N ASP A 53 20.55 -2.53 -12.48
CA ASP A 53 19.49 -3.29 -13.14
C ASP A 53 18.69 -2.39 -14.10
N PRO A 54 19.10 -2.30 -15.37
CA PRO A 54 18.39 -1.51 -16.36
C PRO A 54 17.10 -2.17 -16.86
N SER A 55 16.78 -3.39 -16.43
CA SER A 55 15.62 -4.15 -16.90
C SER A 55 14.34 -3.84 -16.14
N ARG A 56 14.43 -3.23 -14.95
CA ARG A 56 13.28 -2.93 -14.10
C ARG A 56 13.12 -1.45 -13.87
N GLN A 57 11.86 -1.04 -13.78
CA GLN A 57 11.49 0.33 -13.43
C GLN A 57 11.73 0.60 -11.94
N THR A 58 11.84 1.88 -11.62
CA THR A 58 11.97 2.37 -10.25
C THR A 58 10.69 3.06 -9.79
N SER A 59 10.49 3.08 -8.49
CA SER A 59 9.39 3.77 -7.84
C SER A 59 9.83 4.34 -6.49
N GLY A 60 9.02 5.23 -5.95
CA GLY A 60 9.25 5.80 -4.63
C GLY A 60 7.95 6.24 -3.98
N VAL A 61 7.70 5.74 -2.78
CA VAL A 61 6.47 5.99 -2.04
C VAL A 61 6.44 7.40 -1.47
N ARG A 62 5.32 8.09 -1.65
CA ARG A 62 5.06 9.46 -1.20
C ARG A 62 3.80 9.55 -0.37
N TYR A 63 3.75 10.49 0.56
CA TYR A 63 2.54 10.87 1.30
C TYR A 63 2.09 12.30 1.00
N LEU A 64 2.95 13.09 0.35
CA LEU A 64 2.64 14.46 -0.05
C LEU A 64 2.19 14.49 -1.52
N GLU A 65 1.10 15.19 -1.77
CA GLU A 65 0.66 15.49 -3.13
C GLU A 65 1.66 16.44 -3.80
N LYS A 66 1.80 16.31 -5.12
CA LYS A 66 2.69 17.14 -5.96
C LYS A 66 4.17 17.06 -5.58
N SER A 67 4.57 16.03 -4.87
CA SER A 67 5.98 15.71 -4.62
C SER A 67 6.69 15.39 -5.95
N HIS A 68 7.96 15.77 -6.07
CA HIS A 68 8.71 15.62 -7.31
C HIS A 68 8.87 14.16 -7.71
N LEU A 69 8.64 13.85 -8.98
CA LEU A 69 8.88 12.53 -9.56
C LEU A 69 10.26 12.49 -10.22
N LEU A 70 11.10 11.60 -9.76
CA LEU A 70 12.44 11.35 -10.29
C LEU A 70 12.57 9.88 -10.75
N GLU A 71 11.64 9.05 -10.35
CA GLU A 71 11.54 7.64 -10.67
C GLU A 71 10.65 7.42 -11.91
N ASP A 72 10.46 6.16 -12.30
CA ASP A 72 9.63 5.81 -13.46
C ASP A 72 8.15 5.74 -13.13
N VAL A 73 7.80 5.34 -11.90
CA VAL A 73 6.43 5.15 -11.43
C VAL A 73 6.15 6.03 -10.22
N TYR A 74 5.11 6.83 -10.29
CA TYR A 74 4.66 7.65 -9.16
C TYR A 74 3.87 6.77 -8.19
N ALA A 75 4.38 6.56 -6.98
CA ALA A 75 3.67 5.85 -5.93
C ALA A 75 3.24 6.79 -4.80
N TYR A 76 2.01 6.67 -4.35
CA TYR A 76 1.39 7.55 -3.37
C TYR A 76 0.61 6.77 -2.32
N ASN A 77 0.80 7.13 -1.05
CA ASN A 77 0.00 6.61 0.06
C ASN A 77 -1.30 7.39 0.16
N ASP A 78 -2.39 6.76 -0.23
CA ASP A 78 -3.71 7.36 -0.26
C ASP A 78 -4.58 6.89 0.91
N PHE A 79 -4.59 7.67 1.97
CA PHE A 79 -5.46 7.46 3.12
C PHE A 79 -6.68 8.40 3.14
N SER A 80 -7.13 8.83 1.98
CA SER A 80 -8.28 9.75 1.85
C SER A 80 -9.65 9.07 2.01
N HIS A 81 -9.70 7.74 2.07
CA HIS A 81 -10.93 7.00 2.36
C HIS A 81 -11.42 7.29 3.79
N ASP A 82 -12.68 7.70 3.92
CA ASP A 82 -13.29 8.08 5.20
C ASP A 82 -14.48 7.20 5.65
N GLY A 83 -14.78 6.15 4.87
CA GLY A 83 -15.93 5.27 5.08
C GLY A 83 -17.11 5.58 4.17
N THR A 84 -17.28 6.81 3.74
CA THR A 84 -18.31 7.25 2.78
C THR A 84 -17.70 7.49 1.40
N ALA A 85 -16.71 8.38 1.32
CA ALA A 85 -15.93 8.56 0.11
C ALA A 85 -14.97 7.40 -0.07
N PRO A 86 -14.90 6.79 -1.26
CA PRO A 86 -14.01 5.65 -1.48
C PRO A 86 -12.53 6.00 -1.41
N GLY A 87 -12.15 7.27 -1.53
CA GLY A 87 -10.76 7.65 -1.71
C GLY A 87 -10.29 7.32 -3.13
N ALA A 88 -9.07 6.79 -3.26
CA ALA A 88 -8.43 6.53 -4.56
C ALA A 88 -8.35 7.80 -5.41
N LYS A 89 -7.55 8.76 -4.95
CA LYS A 89 -7.39 10.07 -5.61
C LYS A 89 -6.94 9.90 -7.05
N LYS A 90 -7.49 10.72 -7.93
CA LYS A 90 -7.09 10.76 -9.34
C LYS A 90 -5.62 11.17 -9.48
N ARG A 91 -4.93 10.62 -10.47
CA ARG A 91 -3.54 10.98 -10.79
C ARG A 91 -3.33 12.48 -10.88
N SER A 92 -4.20 13.20 -11.59
CA SER A 92 -4.11 14.66 -11.75
C SER A 92 -4.22 15.48 -10.45
N ALA A 93 -4.84 14.93 -9.41
CA ALA A 93 -4.88 15.56 -8.09
C ALA A 93 -3.57 15.36 -7.31
N VAL A 94 -2.89 14.23 -7.55
CA VAL A 94 -1.73 13.79 -6.78
C VAL A 94 -0.41 14.22 -7.42
N THR A 95 -0.29 14.15 -8.76
CA THR A 95 0.94 14.49 -9.48
C THR A 95 0.67 15.31 -10.74
N PRO A 96 1.58 16.25 -11.12
CA PRO A 96 1.52 16.89 -12.43
C PRO A 96 2.05 15.99 -13.55
N ASP A 97 2.74 14.89 -13.24
CA ASP A 97 3.40 14.00 -14.21
C ASP A 97 2.39 13.03 -14.84
N MET A 98 1.69 13.50 -15.86
CA MET A 98 0.60 12.75 -16.49
C MET A 98 1.08 11.66 -17.47
N ASP A 99 2.36 11.66 -17.84
CA ASP A 99 2.97 10.68 -18.75
C ASP A 99 3.53 9.44 -18.04
N LYS A 100 3.54 9.45 -16.71
CA LYS A 100 4.09 8.36 -15.89
C LYS A 100 2.98 7.52 -15.27
N PRO A 101 3.20 6.22 -15.06
CA PRO A 101 2.27 5.39 -14.33
C PRO A 101 2.05 5.89 -12.90
N TYR A 102 0.83 5.73 -12.41
CA TYR A 102 0.44 6.09 -11.05
C TYR A 102 -0.02 4.87 -10.27
N LEU A 103 0.55 4.67 -9.09
CA LEU A 103 0.30 3.55 -8.21
C LEU A 103 -0.15 4.07 -6.84
N ILE A 104 -1.24 3.56 -6.30
CA ILE A 104 -1.60 3.75 -4.90
C ILE A 104 -0.86 2.67 -4.10
N SER A 105 0.19 3.08 -3.39
CA SER A 105 1.09 2.17 -2.68
C SER A 105 0.60 1.74 -1.31
N GLU A 106 -0.28 2.53 -0.70
CA GLU A 106 -0.97 2.19 0.55
C GLU A 106 -2.36 2.83 0.56
N CYS A 107 -3.35 2.08 0.99
CA CYS A 107 -4.71 2.58 1.27
C CYS A 107 -5.32 1.84 2.46
N ASN A 108 -6.40 2.37 3.03
CA ASN A 108 -7.16 1.84 4.17
C ASN A 108 -6.42 1.82 5.52
N GLY A 109 -5.12 1.88 5.61
CA GLY A 109 -4.25 1.94 6.79
C GLY A 109 -4.93 1.96 8.16
N HIS A 110 -4.57 2.94 8.97
CA HIS A 110 -5.04 3.11 10.36
C HIS A 110 -6.39 3.84 10.47
N MET A 111 -7.23 3.77 9.46
CA MET A 111 -8.49 4.50 9.46
C MET A 111 -9.65 3.73 10.10
N PHE A 112 -9.57 2.40 10.17
CA PHE A 112 -10.63 1.56 10.72
C PHE A 112 -10.10 0.27 11.34
N PRO A 113 -9.46 0.36 12.54
CA PRO A 113 -8.91 -0.82 13.21
C PRO A 113 -10.02 -1.81 13.54
N THR A 114 -9.82 -3.09 13.18
CA THR A 114 -10.83 -4.13 13.32
C THR A 114 -10.23 -5.41 13.85
N LYS A 115 -10.67 -5.83 15.02
CA LYS A 115 -10.27 -7.08 15.68
C LYS A 115 -11.15 -8.23 15.20
N SER A 116 -10.62 -9.45 15.23
CA SER A 116 -11.36 -10.65 14.80
C SER A 116 -12.59 -10.95 15.67
N PHE A 117 -12.64 -10.39 16.88
CA PHE A 117 -13.74 -10.53 17.82
C PHE A 117 -14.62 -9.26 17.96
N ASP A 118 -14.38 -8.22 17.13
CA ASP A 118 -15.30 -7.08 17.04
C ASP A 118 -16.69 -7.51 16.55
N PRO A 119 -17.76 -6.73 16.84
CA PRO A 119 -19.09 -6.99 16.31
C PRO A 119 -19.10 -7.20 14.79
N TRP A 120 -20.04 -8.00 14.28
CA TRP A 120 -20.13 -8.34 12.86
C TRP A 120 -20.23 -7.12 11.98
N GLU A 121 -20.99 -6.13 12.36
CA GLU A 121 -21.19 -4.88 11.61
C GLU A 121 -19.86 -4.16 11.37
N LYS A 122 -18.99 -4.13 12.38
CA LYS A 122 -17.65 -3.53 12.25
C LYS A 122 -16.75 -4.35 11.34
N ARG A 123 -16.82 -5.69 11.45
CA ARG A 123 -16.06 -6.61 10.59
C ARG A 123 -16.50 -6.54 9.14
N GLN A 124 -17.82 -6.41 8.89
CA GLN A 124 -18.37 -6.17 7.56
C GLN A 124 -17.92 -4.82 7.01
N GLU A 125 -18.04 -3.75 7.80
CA GLU A 125 -17.62 -2.42 7.36
C GLU A 125 -16.12 -2.39 7.03
N HIS A 126 -15.27 -3.08 7.77
CA HIS A 126 -13.85 -3.24 7.43
C HIS A 126 -13.67 -3.82 6.02
N ALA A 127 -14.35 -4.90 5.71
CA ALA A 127 -14.29 -5.52 4.39
C ALA A 127 -14.87 -4.59 3.29
N LEU A 128 -15.98 -3.91 3.56
CA LEU A 128 -16.61 -2.97 2.65
C LEU A 128 -15.71 -1.75 2.34
N ARG A 129 -14.96 -1.27 3.31
CA ARG A 129 -13.98 -0.18 3.11
C ARG A 129 -12.89 -0.59 2.11
N HIS A 130 -12.32 -1.77 2.29
CA HIS A 130 -11.38 -2.32 1.31
C HIS A 130 -12.02 -2.48 -0.07
N ALA A 131 -13.24 -3.01 -0.14
CA ALA A 131 -13.95 -3.20 -1.40
C ALA A 131 -14.22 -1.87 -2.12
N ARG A 132 -14.65 -0.82 -1.39
CA ARG A 132 -14.92 0.50 -1.98
C ARG A 132 -13.67 1.13 -2.60
N VAL A 133 -12.53 1.08 -1.89
CA VAL A 133 -11.28 1.64 -2.39
C VAL A 133 -10.76 0.84 -3.58
N GLN A 134 -10.72 -0.48 -3.49
CA GLN A 134 -10.24 -1.33 -4.59
C GLN A 134 -11.12 -1.20 -5.82
N ASN A 135 -12.44 -1.14 -5.66
CA ASN A 135 -13.36 -0.93 -6.78
C ASN A 135 -13.19 0.45 -7.43
N ALA A 136 -13.00 1.50 -6.64
CA ALA A 136 -12.75 2.84 -7.15
C ALA A 136 -11.42 2.89 -7.93
N ALA A 137 -10.36 2.31 -7.40
CA ALA A 137 -9.07 2.23 -8.08
C ALA A 137 -9.13 1.42 -9.38
N ALA A 138 -9.80 0.26 -9.35
CA ALA A 138 -9.96 -0.59 -10.53
C ALA A 138 -10.84 0.04 -11.63
N SER A 139 -11.73 0.97 -11.26
CA SER A 139 -12.61 1.68 -12.19
C SER A 139 -11.94 2.90 -12.84
N ASP A 140 -10.76 3.30 -12.38
CA ASP A 140 -10.02 4.44 -12.93
C ASP A 140 -8.82 3.93 -13.73
N GLY A 141 -8.89 4.07 -15.07
CA GLY A 141 -7.83 3.63 -15.99
C GLY A 141 -6.51 4.38 -15.85
N GLU A 142 -6.43 5.44 -15.05
CA GLU A 142 -5.19 6.15 -14.75
C GLU A 142 -4.46 5.59 -13.52
N ILE A 143 -5.09 4.71 -12.74
CA ILE A 143 -4.50 4.04 -11.57
C ILE A 143 -3.99 2.67 -11.99
N SER A 144 -2.68 2.48 -11.96
CA SER A 144 -2.02 1.24 -12.39
C SER A 144 -2.15 0.10 -11.37
N GLY A 145 -2.51 0.40 -10.14
CA GLY A 145 -2.73 -0.57 -9.07
C GLY A 145 -2.96 0.09 -7.72
N CYS A 146 -3.48 -0.69 -6.77
CA CYS A 146 -3.77 -0.22 -5.42
C CYS A 146 -3.46 -1.31 -4.40
N PHE A 147 -2.58 -1.00 -3.45
CA PHE A 147 -2.22 -1.91 -2.36
C PHE A 147 -2.86 -1.48 -1.05
N GLY A 148 -3.56 -2.41 -0.41
CA GLY A 148 -4.12 -2.16 0.92
C GLY A 148 -3.05 -2.21 2.01
N TRP A 149 -3.07 -1.28 2.93
CA TRP A 149 -2.30 -1.34 4.15
C TRP A 149 -3.20 -1.90 5.26
N VAL A 150 -3.03 -3.13 5.73
CA VAL A 150 -1.86 -3.98 5.54
C VAL A 150 -2.30 -5.46 5.54
N MET A 151 -1.39 -6.37 5.23
CA MET A 151 -1.73 -7.81 5.18
C MET A 151 -1.99 -8.40 6.57
N PHE A 152 -1.18 -8.07 7.58
CA PHE A 152 -1.27 -8.62 8.93
C PHE A 152 -1.40 -7.54 9.99
N ASP A 153 -2.13 -7.83 11.07
CA ASP A 153 -2.04 -7.04 12.29
C ASP A 153 -0.62 -7.09 12.86
N TYR A 154 -0.14 -6.00 13.44
CA TYR A 154 1.23 -5.92 13.93
C TYR A 154 1.39 -4.99 15.14
N PRO A 155 2.35 -5.27 16.03
CA PRO A 155 2.72 -4.36 17.11
C PRO A 155 3.29 -3.05 16.56
N THR A 156 2.98 -1.93 17.23
CA THR A 156 3.43 -0.61 16.80
C THR A 156 3.85 0.26 17.98
N HIS A 157 4.45 1.43 17.68
CA HIS A 157 5.02 2.33 18.67
C HIS A 157 3.99 3.20 19.40
N LYS A 158 2.78 3.34 18.86
CA LYS A 158 1.70 4.16 19.45
C LYS A 158 0.33 3.53 19.18
N ASP A 159 -0.68 4.04 19.86
CA ASP A 159 -2.07 3.71 19.59
C ASP A 159 -2.53 4.39 18.28
N PHE A 160 -3.14 3.61 17.40
CA PHE A 160 -3.78 4.05 16.16
C PHE A 160 -5.30 3.84 16.20
N GLY A 161 -5.92 4.06 17.36
CA GLY A 161 -7.36 4.00 17.55
C GLY A 161 -7.90 2.66 18.04
N SER A 162 -7.03 1.72 18.38
CA SER A 162 -7.41 0.39 18.89
C SER A 162 -7.48 0.30 20.41
N GLY A 163 -6.97 1.32 21.13
CA GLY A 163 -6.87 1.35 22.57
C GLY A 163 -5.60 0.65 23.13
N ASP A 164 -4.72 0.20 22.25
CA ASP A 164 -3.45 -0.43 22.57
C ASP A 164 -2.38 -0.10 21.52
N ARG A 165 -1.22 -0.76 21.59
CA ARG A 165 -0.13 -0.56 20.62
C ARG A 165 -0.08 -1.65 19.57
N VAL A 166 -1.24 -2.03 19.05
CA VAL A 166 -1.38 -2.97 17.94
C VAL A 166 -2.18 -2.32 16.82
N CYS A 167 -1.65 -2.33 15.62
CA CYS A 167 -2.39 -1.97 14.41
C CYS A 167 -3.26 -3.14 13.99
N TYR A 168 -4.58 -3.04 14.21
CA TYR A 168 -5.56 -4.03 13.77
C TYR A 168 -6.11 -3.72 12.37
N HIS A 169 -5.24 -3.24 11.49
CA HIS A 169 -5.59 -2.84 10.12
C HIS A 169 -5.38 -3.96 9.10
N GLY A 170 -4.83 -5.09 9.55
CA GLY A 170 -4.59 -6.24 8.71
C GLY A 170 -5.86 -6.82 8.12
N VAL A 171 -5.77 -7.31 6.89
CA VAL A 171 -6.81 -8.19 6.34
C VAL A 171 -6.74 -9.60 6.94
N MET A 172 -5.63 -9.90 7.62
CA MET A 172 -5.44 -11.06 8.48
C MET A 172 -5.00 -10.60 9.87
N ASP A 173 -5.25 -11.40 10.89
CA ASP A 173 -4.75 -11.12 12.23
C ASP A 173 -3.23 -11.39 12.36
N ALA A 174 -2.67 -11.13 13.54
CA ALA A 174 -1.24 -11.35 13.82
C ALA A 174 -0.83 -12.84 13.75
N PHE A 175 -1.78 -13.76 13.84
CA PHE A 175 -1.57 -15.20 13.69
C PHE A 175 -1.84 -15.70 12.28
N ARG A 176 -2.11 -14.80 11.33
CA ARG A 176 -2.40 -15.07 9.92
C ARG A 176 -3.77 -15.70 9.67
N ASN A 177 -4.70 -15.61 10.62
CA ASN A 177 -6.08 -15.99 10.37
C ASN A 177 -6.76 -14.92 9.51
N PRO A 178 -7.47 -15.29 8.44
CA PRO A 178 -8.13 -14.32 7.57
C PRO A 178 -9.29 -13.61 8.30
N LYS A 179 -9.41 -12.31 8.06
CA LYS A 179 -10.61 -11.53 8.36
C LYS A 179 -11.47 -11.46 7.09
N LEU A 180 -12.71 -10.96 7.17
CA LEU A 180 -13.60 -10.86 6.01
C LEU A 180 -12.96 -10.13 4.81
N ALA A 181 -12.15 -9.10 5.06
CA ALA A 181 -11.48 -8.36 4.00
C ALA A 181 -10.48 -9.21 3.19
N ALA A 182 -9.94 -10.32 3.75
CA ALA A 182 -9.04 -11.19 3.02
C ALA A 182 -9.74 -11.89 1.84
N ALA A 183 -11.01 -12.24 2.00
CA ALA A 183 -11.79 -12.86 0.93
C ALA A 183 -11.96 -11.95 -0.30
N LEU A 184 -12.04 -10.62 -0.10
CA LEU A 184 -12.07 -9.68 -1.20
C LEU A 184 -10.81 -9.81 -2.07
N TYR A 185 -9.64 -9.77 -1.47
CA TYR A 185 -8.37 -9.86 -2.23
C TYR A 185 -8.20 -11.24 -2.88
N ALA A 186 -8.56 -12.32 -2.17
CA ALA A 186 -8.54 -13.66 -2.73
C ALA A 186 -9.46 -13.78 -3.95
N SER A 187 -10.65 -13.18 -3.92
CA SER A 187 -11.59 -13.19 -5.04
C SER A 187 -11.09 -12.50 -6.31
N GLN A 188 -10.13 -11.58 -6.18
CA GLN A 188 -9.53 -10.87 -7.31
C GLN A 188 -8.25 -11.55 -7.85
N GLY A 189 -7.59 -12.35 -7.02
CA GLY A 189 -6.28 -12.94 -7.35
C GLY A 189 -6.33 -14.40 -7.81
N ASP A 190 -7.38 -15.14 -7.48
CA ASP A 190 -7.52 -16.57 -7.78
C ASP A 190 -8.55 -16.80 -8.91
N LYS A 191 -8.33 -17.87 -9.67
CA LYS A 191 -9.31 -18.37 -10.63
C LYS A 191 -10.42 -19.18 -9.97
N THR A 192 -10.21 -19.64 -8.72
CA THR A 192 -11.19 -20.34 -7.93
C THR A 192 -12.21 -19.36 -7.37
N PRO A 193 -13.52 -19.60 -7.54
CA PRO A 193 -14.54 -18.76 -6.94
C PRO A 193 -14.40 -18.70 -5.43
N VAL A 194 -14.45 -17.49 -4.87
CA VAL A 194 -14.39 -17.24 -3.42
C VAL A 194 -15.77 -16.81 -2.96
N LEU A 195 -16.29 -17.50 -1.93
CA LEU A 195 -17.54 -17.16 -1.25
C LEU A 195 -17.27 -17.10 0.25
N GLU A 196 -17.53 -15.95 0.85
CA GLU A 196 -17.42 -15.75 2.30
C GLU A 196 -18.73 -15.17 2.84
N ILE A 197 -19.19 -15.71 3.96
CA ILE A 197 -20.41 -15.24 4.62
C ILE A 197 -20.05 -14.10 5.57
N GLY A 198 -20.51 -12.91 5.28
CA GLY A 198 -20.20 -11.67 6.01
C GLY A 198 -21.13 -11.38 7.20
N SER A 199 -22.02 -12.27 7.61
CA SER A 199 -22.90 -12.10 8.77
C SER A 199 -23.11 -13.39 9.53
N PRO A 200 -23.43 -13.34 10.84
CA PRO A 200 -23.95 -14.51 11.50
C PRO A 200 -25.26 -14.91 10.79
N MET A 201 -25.40 -16.16 10.47
CA MET A 201 -26.68 -16.70 10.04
C MET A 201 -27.56 -16.86 11.27
N ASP A 202 -27.98 -15.73 11.83
CA ASP A 202 -28.96 -15.72 12.90
C ASP A 202 -30.33 -15.99 12.26
N ILE A 203 -30.74 -17.25 12.33
CA ILE A 203 -32.09 -17.65 12.02
C ILE A 203 -32.83 -17.37 13.34
N GLY A 204 -33.26 -16.12 13.52
CA GLY A 204 -34.06 -15.74 14.69
C GLY A 204 -35.21 -16.71 14.88
N ASP A 205 -35.46 -17.08 16.13
CA ASP A 205 -36.60 -17.86 16.54
C ASP A 205 -37.95 -17.19 16.17
#